data_846ef2ddd01751c8a0c594d92084325e
#
_entry.id   846ef2ddd01751c8a0c594d92084325e
#
_cell.length_a   1.000
_cell.length_b   1.000
_cell.length_c   1.000
_cell.angle_alpha   90.00
_cell.angle_beta   90.00
_cell.angle_gamma   90.00
#
_symmetry.space_group_name_H-M   'P 1'
#
loop_
_entity.id
_entity.type
_entity.pdbx_description
1 polymer ?
#
loop_
_entity_poly.entity_id
_entity_poly.type
_entity_poly.pdbx_seq_one_letter_code
_entity_poly.pdbx_strand_id
1 'polypeptide(L)'
;MARKTRTKKKEKKNIASGVVHIQATFNNTIVTITDPGGNVVAWSSSGVQGFKGSRKSTPFAAQLAAEDAAKKAMEHGMRNVEVYVKGPGPGRESALRSLQATGFKVLIIKDVTPIPHNGCRPPKRRRV
;
A
#
# COMPACT_ATOMS: atom_id res chain seq x y z
N MET A 1 20.50 23.87 -24.11
CA MET A 1 20.42 23.01 -24.06
C MET A 1 19.70 22.46 -23.16
N ALA A 2 19.04 22.23 -23.44
CA ALA A 2 18.30 21.87 -22.64
C ALA A 2 18.68 20.82 -21.93
N ARG A 3 18.78 20.79 -21.21
CA ARG A 3 19.12 19.99 -20.54
C ARG A 3 18.34 19.09 -20.44
N LYS A 4 18.24 18.39 -20.85
CA LYS A 4 17.73 17.50 -20.82
C LYS A 4 17.48 17.01 -19.68
N THR A 5 16.69 17.30 -19.36
CA THR A 5 16.34 16.89 -18.30
C THR A 5 16.20 15.63 -18.27
N ARG A 6 16.57 15.17 -18.24
CA ARG A 6 16.59 14.09 -18.07
C ARG A 6 15.75 13.54 -17.31
N THR A 7 14.79 13.48 -17.55
CA THR A 7 13.98 12.62 -16.92
C THR A 7 14.58 11.36 -17.08
N LYS A 8 15.12 10.85 -16.15
CA LYS A 8 15.56 9.66 -16.19
C LYS A 8 14.50 8.75 -16.42
N LYS A 9 14.50 8.01 -17.38
CA LYS A 9 13.58 7.02 -17.63
C LYS A 9 13.66 6.10 -16.53
N LYS A 10 12.58 5.81 -15.87
CA LYS A 10 12.57 4.81 -14.88
C LYS A 10 12.88 3.51 -15.51
N GLU A 11 13.82 2.82 -14.97
CA GLU A 11 14.12 1.49 -15.42
C GLU A 11 13.05 0.56 -14.99
N LYS A 12 12.53 -0.23 -15.86
CA LYS A 12 11.58 -1.27 -15.50
C LYS A 12 12.35 -2.39 -14.85
N LYS A 13 12.00 -2.69 -13.61
CA LYS A 13 12.63 -3.79 -12.91
C LYS A 13 11.87 -5.07 -13.27
N ASN A 14 12.58 -6.15 -13.47
CA ASN A 14 11.91 -7.42 -13.73
C ASN A 14 11.76 -8.17 -12.43
N ILE A 15 10.69 -7.87 -11.71
CA ILE A 15 10.44 -8.48 -10.42
C ILE A 15 9.14 -9.26 -10.51
N ALA A 16 9.23 -10.57 -10.59
CA ALA A 16 8.05 -11.41 -10.75
C ALA A 16 7.25 -11.55 -9.46
N SER A 17 7.92 -11.55 -8.32
CA SER A 17 7.26 -11.71 -7.03
C SER A 17 7.52 -10.49 -6.16
N GLY A 18 6.60 -10.19 -5.29
CA GLY A 18 6.77 -9.06 -4.39
C GLY A 18 5.94 -9.21 -3.14
N VAL A 19 6.02 -8.20 -2.30
CA VAL A 19 5.29 -8.16 -1.04
C VAL A 19 4.48 -6.87 -1.02
N VAL A 20 3.19 -6.99 -0.71
CA VAL A 20 2.31 -5.84 -0.59
C VAL A 20 2.10 -5.58 0.88
N HIS A 21 2.35 -4.36 1.30
CA HIS A 21 2.12 -3.95 2.68
C HIS A 21 0.95 -2.98 2.70
N ILE A 22 -0.12 -3.37 3.35
CA ILE A 22 -1.31 -2.54 3.47
C ILE A 22 -1.37 -2.04 4.91
N GLN A 23 -1.29 -0.73 5.08
CA GLN A 23 -1.42 -0.14 6.39
C GLN A 23 -2.73 0.64 6.41
N ALA A 24 -3.72 0.10 7.10
CA ALA A 24 -5.05 0.70 7.16
C ALA A 24 -5.30 1.24 8.55
N THR A 25 -5.47 2.55 8.65
CA THR A 25 -5.79 3.19 9.91
C THR A 25 -7.19 3.78 9.81
N PHE A 26 -7.68 4.33 10.91
CA PHE A 26 -8.99 4.96 10.88
C PHE A 26 -9.01 6.24 10.06
N ASN A 27 -7.84 6.77 9.71
CA ASN A 27 -7.73 8.02 8.98
C ASN A 27 -7.23 7.88 7.55
N ASN A 28 -6.60 6.76 7.22
CA ASN A 28 -5.96 6.64 5.92
C ASN A 28 -5.65 5.19 5.61
N THR A 29 -5.37 4.89 4.34
CA THR A 29 -4.90 3.58 3.93
C THR A 29 -3.69 3.79 3.02
N ILE A 30 -2.60 3.13 3.31
CA ILE A 30 -1.39 3.23 2.52
C ILE A 30 -1.05 1.84 2.00
N VAL A 31 -0.81 1.74 0.71
CA VAL A 31 -0.42 0.47 0.08
C VAL A 31 0.98 0.64 -0.48
N THR A 32 1.89 -0.18 -0.03
CA THR A 32 3.28 -0.16 -0.48
C THR A 32 3.64 -1.52 -1.02
N ILE A 33 4.21 -1.56 -2.20
CA ILE A 33 4.60 -2.82 -2.84
C ILE A 33 6.11 -2.84 -2.95
N THR A 34 6.71 -3.89 -2.43
CA THR A 34 8.16 -4.03 -2.40
C THR A 34 8.57 -5.29 -3.11
N ASP A 35 9.86 -5.40 -3.40
CA ASP A 35 10.43 -6.65 -3.86
C ASP A 35 10.66 -7.57 -2.64
N PRO A 36 11.07 -8.82 -2.83
CA PRO A 36 11.27 -9.71 -1.69
C PRO A 36 12.36 -9.23 -0.73
N GLY A 37 13.25 -8.39 -1.18
CA GLY A 37 14.30 -7.83 -0.33
C GLY A 37 13.88 -6.62 0.48
N GLY A 38 12.66 -6.12 0.28
CA GLY A 38 12.16 -4.98 1.04
C GLY A 38 12.30 -3.63 0.35
N ASN A 39 12.82 -3.59 -0.87
CA ASN A 39 12.94 -2.32 -1.60
C ASN A 39 11.63 -1.92 -2.23
N VAL A 40 11.21 -0.69 -2.03
CA VAL A 40 9.92 -0.22 -2.52
C VAL A 40 9.92 -0.11 -4.03
N VAL A 41 8.94 -0.75 -4.66
CA VAL A 41 8.77 -0.70 -6.11
C VAL A 41 7.68 0.31 -6.48
N ALA A 42 6.60 0.32 -5.72
CA ALA A 42 5.49 1.22 -5.97
C ALA A 42 4.72 1.46 -4.67
N TRP A 43 4.04 2.58 -4.58
CA TRP A 43 3.20 2.85 -3.43
C TRP A 43 2.11 3.84 -3.81
N SER A 44 1.05 3.82 -3.03
CA SER A 44 0.00 4.81 -3.16
C SER A 44 -0.76 4.89 -1.84
N SER A 45 -1.56 5.92 -1.67
CA SER A 45 -2.37 6.07 -0.48
C SER A 45 -3.66 6.77 -0.85
N SER A 46 -4.61 6.77 0.07
CA SER A 46 -5.86 7.49 -0.15
C SER A 46 -5.59 8.98 -0.39
N GLY A 47 -4.60 9.55 0.32
CA GLY A 47 -4.26 10.94 0.14
C GLY A 47 -3.69 11.23 -1.25
N VAL A 48 -2.90 10.32 -1.77
CA VAL A 48 -2.31 10.47 -3.12
C VAL A 48 -3.41 10.46 -4.18
N GLN A 49 -4.51 9.74 -3.92
CA GLN A 49 -5.62 9.67 -4.84
C GLN A 49 -6.56 10.88 -4.77
N GLY A 50 -6.20 11.87 -3.96
CA GLY A 50 -6.96 13.12 -3.91
C GLY A 50 -8.00 13.19 -2.79
N PHE A 51 -8.15 12.16 -1.98
CA PHE A 51 -9.07 12.20 -0.86
C PHE A 51 -8.49 12.99 0.29
N LYS A 52 -9.33 13.69 1.01
CA LYS A 52 -8.89 14.54 2.12
C LYS A 52 -9.76 14.29 3.34
N GLY A 53 -9.18 14.51 4.51
CA GLY A 53 -9.90 14.43 5.77
C GLY A 53 -10.47 13.05 5.99
N SER A 54 -11.71 12.97 6.41
CA SER A 54 -12.34 11.70 6.73
C SER A 54 -12.56 10.82 5.50
N ARG A 55 -12.52 11.39 4.31
CA ARG A 55 -12.71 10.59 3.10
C ARG A 55 -11.54 9.64 2.84
N LYS A 56 -10.39 9.92 3.41
CA LYS A 56 -9.23 9.05 3.22
C LYS A 56 -9.42 7.68 3.86
N SER A 57 -10.31 7.56 4.83
CA SER A 57 -10.50 6.29 5.50
C SER A 57 -11.58 5.43 4.87
N THR A 58 -12.20 5.87 3.79
CA THR A 58 -13.30 5.12 3.17
C THR A 58 -12.77 3.91 2.40
N PRO A 59 -13.57 2.84 2.30
CA PRO A 59 -13.16 1.69 1.50
C PRO A 59 -12.92 2.03 0.04
N PHE A 60 -13.68 2.95 -0.52
CA PHE A 60 -13.50 3.36 -1.91
C PHE A 60 -12.13 4.00 -2.13
N ALA A 61 -11.70 4.84 -1.19
CA ALA A 61 -10.40 5.47 -1.28
C ALA A 61 -9.28 4.42 -1.22
N ALA A 62 -9.44 3.43 -0.35
CA ALA A 62 -8.47 2.35 -0.23
C ALA A 62 -8.41 1.53 -1.52
N GLN A 63 -9.56 1.31 -2.14
CA GLN A 63 -9.62 0.59 -3.40
C GLN A 63 -8.81 1.30 -4.48
N LEU A 64 -8.99 2.60 -4.62
CA LEU A 64 -8.25 3.37 -5.62
C LEU A 64 -6.75 3.38 -5.33
N ALA A 65 -6.39 3.48 -4.06
CA ALA A 65 -4.97 3.46 -3.67
C ALA A 65 -4.34 2.12 -4.06
N ALA A 66 -5.02 1.02 -3.77
CA ALA A 66 -4.51 -0.30 -4.09
C ALA A 66 -4.39 -0.51 -5.59
N GLU A 67 -5.38 -0.05 -6.35
CA GLU A 67 -5.35 -0.18 -7.81
C GLU A 67 -4.18 0.60 -8.40
N ASP A 68 -3.94 1.80 -7.91
CA ASP A 68 -2.86 2.63 -8.42
C ASP A 68 -1.51 1.99 -8.13
N ALA A 69 -1.30 1.55 -6.90
CA ALA A 69 -0.05 0.90 -6.54
C ALA A 69 0.16 -0.38 -7.34
N ALA A 70 -0.90 -1.17 -7.53
CA ALA A 70 -0.82 -2.42 -8.26
C ALA A 70 -0.46 -2.21 -9.71
N LYS A 71 -1.06 -1.21 -10.35
CA LYS A 71 -0.74 -0.92 -11.74
C LYS A 71 0.70 -0.51 -11.91
N LYS A 72 1.21 0.31 -11.00
CA LYS A 72 2.61 0.72 -11.05
C LYS A 72 3.53 -0.47 -10.88
N ALA A 73 3.21 -1.38 -9.97
CA ALA A 73 4.04 -2.54 -9.75
C ALA A 73 4.01 -3.50 -10.94
N MET A 74 2.87 -3.62 -11.58
CA MET A 74 2.75 -4.49 -12.75
C MET A 74 3.59 -4.02 -13.92
N GLU A 75 3.86 -2.73 -13.99
CA GLU A 75 4.75 -2.20 -15.03
C GLU A 75 6.15 -2.76 -14.88
N HIS A 76 6.51 -3.22 -13.69
CA HIS A 76 7.80 -3.83 -13.44
C HIS A 76 7.74 -5.36 -13.55
N GLY A 77 6.65 -5.89 -14.09
CA GLY A 77 6.52 -7.33 -14.32
C GLY A 77 6.03 -8.16 -13.16
N MET A 78 5.62 -7.52 -12.08
CA MET A 78 5.19 -8.25 -10.89
C MET A 78 3.85 -8.96 -11.12
N ARG A 79 3.76 -10.20 -10.70
CA ARG A 79 2.54 -10.99 -10.87
C ARG A 79 2.11 -11.67 -9.57
N ASN A 80 3.05 -12.20 -8.80
CA ASN A 80 2.76 -12.93 -7.57
C ASN A 80 3.10 -12.07 -6.38
N VAL A 81 2.22 -12.01 -5.39
CA VAL A 81 2.48 -11.18 -4.21
C VAL A 81 2.07 -11.90 -2.94
N GLU A 82 2.77 -11.57 -1.87
CA GLU A 82 2.36 -11.90 -0.52
C GLU A 82 1.81 -10.61 0.06
N VAL A 83 0.75 -10.68 0.84
CA VAL A 83 0.11 -9.49 1.38
C VAL A 83 0.22 -9.49 2.90
N TYR A 84 0.75 -8.42 3.44
CA TYR A 84 0.83 -8.21 4.87
C TYR A 84 -0.09 -7.04 5.21
N VAL A 85 -1.14 -7.30 5.98
CA VAL A 85 -2.12 -6.30 6.33
C VAL A 85 -1.90 -5.85 7.77
N LYS A 86 -1.88 -4.56 7.98
CA LYS A 86 -1.63 -4.00 9.29
C LYS A 86 -2.65 -2.95 9.61
N GLY A 87 -3.24 -3.01 10.78
CA GLY A 87 -4.15 -1.99 11.27
C GLY A 87 -5.62 -2.34 11.10
N PRO A 88 -6.47 -1.70 11.90
CA PRO A 88 -7.90 -2.02 11.92
C PRO A 88 -8.76 -1.16 11.02
N GLY A 89 -8.18 -0.36 10.14
CA GLY A 89 -8.95 0.59 9.34
C GLY A 89 -9.96 -0.06 8.42
N PRO A 90 -10.98 0.69 8.01
CA PRO A 90 -12.04 0.12 7.17
C PRO A 90 -11.59 -0.20 5.76
N GLY A 91 -10.44 0.26 5.34
CA GLY A 91 -9.97 0.03 3.97
C GLY A 91 -9.24 -1.28 3.74
N ARG A 92 -9.00 -2.08 4.80
CA ARG A 92 -8.15 -3.25 4.62
C ARG A 92 -8.73 -4.28 3.65
N GLU A 93 -10.00 -4.58 3.75
CA GLU A 93 -10.58 -5.57 2.85
C GLU A 93 -10.74 -5.06 1.43
N SER A 94 -11.10 -3.79 1.29
CA SER A 94 -11.24 -3.20 -0.04
C SER A 94 -9.92 -3.17 -0.78
N ALA A 95 -8.84 -2.82 -0.08
CA ALA A 95 -7.52 -2.80 -0.69
C ALA A 95 -7.12 -4.21 -1.13
N LEU A 96 -7.38 -5.20 -0.28
CA LEU A 96 -7.04 -6.58 -0.59
C LEU A 96 -7.80 -7.07 -1.82
N ARG A 97 -9.10 -6.78 -1.90
CA ARG A 97 -9.91 -7.17 -3.05
C ARG A 97 -9.42 -6.50 -4.32
N SER A 98 -9.03 -5.24 -4.22
CA SER A 98 -8.54 -4.51 -5.39
C SER A 98 -7.26 -5.11 -5.94
N LEU A 99 -6.38 -5.58 -5.06
CA LEU A 99 -5.17 -6.25 -5.52
C LEU A 99 -5.49 -7.49 -6.32
N GLN A 100 -6.45 -8.28 -5.86
CA GLN A 100 -6.86 -9.47 -6.59
C GLN A 100 -7.54 -9.12 -7.90
N ALA A 101 -8.39 -8.10 -7.90
CA ALA A 101 -9.11 -7.68 -9.08
C ALA A 101 -8.19 -7.10 -10.15
N THR A 102 -7.07 -6.51 -9.75
CA THR A 102 -6.12 -5.93 -10.69
C THR A 102 -5.33 -7.00 -11.44
N GLY A 103 -5.30 -8.22 -10.93
CA GLY A 103 -4.65 -9.31 -11.61
C GLY A 103 -3.47 -9.94 -10.89
N PHE A 104 -3.17 -9.50 -9.67
CA PHE A 104 -2.14 -10.13 -8.87
C PHE A 104 -2.61 -11.49 -8.40
N LYS A 105 -1.68 -12.42 -8.37
CA LYS A 105 -1.94 -13.71 -7.76
C LYS A 105 -1.45 -13.61 -6.33
N VAL A 106 -2.39 -13.61 -5.39
CA VAL A 106 -2.07 -13.47 -3.98
C VAL A 106 -1.75 -14.86 -3.42
N LEU A 107 -0.54 -15.03 -2.94
CA LEU A 107 -0.08 -16.32 -2.46
C LEU A 107 -0.36 -16.52 -0.97
N ILE A 108 -0.12 -15.49 -0.17
CA ILE A 108 -0.27 -15.56 1.27
C ILE A 108 -0.81 -14.23 1.76
N ILE A 109 -1.70 -14.28 2.73
CA ILE A 109 -2.22 -13.08 3.38
C ILE A 109 -1.94 -13.22 4.87
N LYS A 110 -1.21 -12.26 5.44
CA LYS A 110 -0.89 -12.28 6.86
C LYS A 110 -1.31 -10.98 7.49
N ASP A 111 -1.84 -11.07 8.70
CA ASP A 111 -2.18 -9.90 9.49
C ASP A 111 -1.00 -9.65 10.43
N VAL A 112 -0.34 -8.52 10.25
CA VAL A 112 0.84 -8.18 11.05
C VAL A 112 0.59 -6.98 11.96
N THR A 113 -0.67 -6.77 12.32
CA THR A 113 -1.03 -5.66 13.21
C THR A 113 -0.27 -5.82 14.54
N PRO A 114 0.48 -4.80 14.96
CA PRO A 114 1.25 -4.93 16.19
C PRO A 114 0.35 -4.94 17.42
N ILE A 115 0.58 -5.90 18.29
CA ILE A 115 -0.13 -5.99 19.55
C ILE A 115 0.90 -5.98 20.65
N PRO A 116 1.01 -4.90 21.43
CA PRO A 116 2.04 -4.83 22.45
C PRO A 116 1.72 -5.78 23.62
N HIS A 117 2.78 -6.35 24.17
CA HIS A 117 2.64 -7.19 25.35
C HIS A 117 2.91 -6.32 26.57
N ASN A 118 2.00 -5.36 26.83
CA ASN A 118 2.17 -4.38 27.91
C ASN A 118 3.38 -3.47 27.69
N GLY A 119 3.65 -3.14 26.45
CA GLY A 119 4.83 -2.33 26.13
C GLY A 119 4.84 -0.96 26.81
N CYS A 120 5.21 0.06 26.06
CA CYS A 120 5.28 1.40 26.62
C CYS A 120 3.91 1.96 26.93
N ARG A 121 3.84 2.78 27.96
CA ARG A 121 2.60 3.45 28.30
C ARG A 121 2.17 4.35 27.14
N PRO A 122 0.92 4.26 26.69
CA PRO A 122 0.46 5.13 25.61
C PRO A 122 0.35 6.58 26.06
N PRO A 123 0.34 7.51 25.11
CA PRO A 123 0.24 8.91 25.47
C PRO A 123 -1.14 9.25 26.05
N LYS A 124 -1.19 10.38 26.70
CA LYS A 124 -2.41 10.88 27.28
C LYS A 124 -3.45 11.07 26.19
N ARG A 125 -4.70 10.84 26.54
CA ARG A 125 -5.79 11.07 25.59
C ARG A 125 -5.85 12.54 25.21
N ARG A 126 -6.12 12.78 23.94
CA ARG A 126 -6.26 14.15 23.47
C ARG A 126 -7.56 14.74 24.00
N ARG A 127 -7.51 15.99 24.32
CA ARG A 127 -8.73 16.71 24.67
C ARG A 127 -9.45 17.03 23.38
N VAL A 128 -10.73 16.84 23.39
CA VAL A 128 -11.52 17.06 22.18
C VAL A 128 -12.37 18.29 22.37
#